data_094bcb375680b4a7586d2ca8557043b6
#
_entry.id   094bcb375680b4a7586d2ca8557043b6
#
_cell.length_a   1.000
_cell.length_b   1.000
_cell.length_c   1.000
_cell.angle_alpha   90.00
_cell.angle_beta   90.00
_cell.angle_gamma   90.00
#
_symmetry.space_group_name_H-M   'P 1'
#
loop_
_entity.id
_entity.type
_entity.pdbx_description
1 polymer ?
#
loop_
_entity_poly.entity_id
_entity_poly.type
_entity_poly.pdbx_seq_one_letter_code
_entity_poly.pdbx_strand_id
1 'polypeptide(L)'
;MNIKGVNLGNWLVLEKWMNPALFEGTTAEDEYYLPTQLSPEVYEARIKIHRSEYITERDFVTIKRMGMDSVRIPVPYFIFGDRKPFIGCIEELDKAFNWAEKYGLTIFTLYR
;
A
#
# COMPACT_ATOMS: atom_id res chain seq x y z
N MET A 1 -24.68 9.79 10.92
CA MET A 1 -24.17 8.43 10.65
C MET A 1 -22.66 8.41 10.87
N ASN A 2 -22.20 7.48 11.64
CA ASN A 2 -20.78 7.34 11.90
C ASN A 2 -20.17 6.33 10.94
N ILE A 3 -19.20 6.78 10.13
CA ILE A 3 -18.46 5.91 9.25
C ILE A 3 -17.30 5.32 10.06
N LYS A 4 -17.25 3.99 10.12
CA LYS A 4 -16.16 3.28 10.79
C LYS A 4 -15.18 2.79 9.74
N GLY A 5 -13.95 3.31 9.79
CA GLY A 5 -12.96 2.99 8.78
C GLY A 5 -11.61 2.64 9.35
N VAL A 6 -10.84 1.92 8.55
CA VAL A 6 -9.45 1.56 8.84
C VAL A 6 -8.57 2.21 7.79
N ASN A 7 -7.46 2.81 8.22
CA ASN A 7 -6.47 3.38 7.32
C ASN A 7 -5.40 2.32 7.01
N LEU A 8 -5.26 1.99 5.74
CA LEU A 8 -4.25 1.04 5.26
C LEU A 8 -2.96 1.78 4.87
N GLY A 9 -2.41 2.52 5.84
CA GLY A 9 -1.13 3.18 5.67
C GLY A 9 0.01 2.19 5.52
N ASN A 10 1.14 2.65 4.98
CA ASN A 10 2.35 1.85 4.74
C ASN A 10 2.18 0.71 3.73
N TRP A 11 1.04 0.60 3.06
CA TRP A 11 0.87 -0.43 2.03
C TRP A 11 1.39 0.08 0.67
N LEU A 12 0.67 0.99 0.03
CA LEU A 12 1.06 1.53 -1.28
C LEU A 12 1.90 2.79 -1.15
N VAL A 13 1.68 3.58 -0.09
CA VAL A 13 2.55 4.70 0.29
C VAL A 13 3.33 4.26 1.53
N LEU A 14 4.64 4.12 1.39
CA LEU A 14 5.48 3.58 2.47
C LEU A 14 5.66 4.55 3.61
N GLU A 15 5.68 4.01 4.84
CA GLU A 15 5.94 4.77 6.06
C GLU A 15 7.06 4.07 6.81
N LYS A 16 8.25 4.63 6.80
CA LYS A 16 9.46 4.01 7.33
C LYS A 16 9.30 3.58 8.79
N TRP A 17 8.63 4.38 9.60
CA TRP A 17 8.44 4.09 11.02
C TRP A 17 7.60 2.82 11.26
N MET A 18 6.76 2.44 10.30
CA MET A 18 5.94 1.23 10.40
C MET A 18 6.67 -0.01 9.90
N ASN A 19 7.64 0.16 8.98
CA ASN A 19 8.37 -0.98 8.43
C ASN A 19 9.80 -0.57 8.05
N PRO A 20 10.67 -0.38 9.04
CA PRO A 20 12.05 0.04 8.77
C PRO A 20 12.85 -0.98 7.96
N ALA A 21 12.47 -2.25 7.96
CA ALA A 21 13.19 -3.29 7.21
C ALA A 21 13.19 -3.02 5.70
N LEU A 22 12.14 -2.38 5.17
CA LEU A 22 12.10 -2.01 3.75
C LEU A 22 13.19 -1.02 3.37
N PHE A 23 13.70 -0.27 4.35
CA PHE A 23 14.67 0.79 4.15
C PHE A 23 16.08 0.36 4.59
N GLU A 24 16.26 -0.91 4.96
CA GLU A 24 17.54 -1.40 5.46
C GLU A 24 18.66 -1.18 4.46
N GLY A 25 19.79 -0.70 4.94
CA GLY A 25 20.95 -0.39 4.11
C GLY A 25 20.86 0.95 3.41
N THR A 26 19.85 1.77 3.72
CA THR A 26 19.68 3.09 3.13
C THR A 26 19.50 4.16 4.21
N THR A 27 19.65 5.44 3.81
CA THR A 27 19.31 6.58 4.65
C THR A 27 17.98 7.22 4.22
N ALA A 28 17.25 6.61 3.29
CA ALA A 28 16.00 7.14 2.78
C ALA A 28 14.93 7.15 3.87
N GLU A 29 14.15 8.23 3.92
CA GLU A 29 13.05 8.38 4.87
C GLU A 29 11.70 8.02 4.24
N ASP A 30 11.64 7.95 2.90
CA ASP A 30 10.43 7.61 2.16
C ASP A 30 10.80 6.93 0.85
N GLU A 31 9.78 6.49 0.11
CA GLU A 31 10.00 5.79 -1.15
C GLU A 31 10.58 6.70 -2.24
N TYR A 32 10.43 8.00 -2.13
CA TYR A 32 10.99 8.93 -3.12
C TYR A 32 12.49 8.74 -3.30
N TYR A 33 13.22 8.57 -2.19
CA TYR A 33 14.68 8.40 -2.21
C TYR A 33 15.12 6.93 -2.27
N LEU A 34 14.25 6.01 -1.95
CA LEU A 34 14.61 4.60 -1.82
C LEU A 34 15.24 4.02 -3.11
N PRO A 35 14.65 4.21 -4.30
CA PRO A 35 15.24 3.65 -5.52
C PRO A 35 16.53 4.32 -5.96
N THR A 36 16.90 5.45 -5.36
CA THR A 36 18.21 6.08 -5.64
C THR A 36 19.33 5.41 -4.86
N GLN A 37 19.01 4.67 -3.79
CA GLN A 37 20.00 4.07 -2.89
C GLN A 37 20.04 2.55 -2.99
N LEU A 38 19.08 1.92 -3.61
CA LEU A 38 19.06 0.48 -3.84
C LEU A 38 19.24 0.18 -5.32
N SER A 39 19.80 -0.99 -5.64
CA SER A 39 19.81 -1.44 -7.03
C SER A 39 18.36 -1.64 -7.50
N PRO A 40 18.09 -1.51 -8.82
CA PRO A 40 16.73 -1.73 -9.33
C PRO A 40 16.15 -3.08 -8.94
N GLU A 41 16.98 -4.12 -8.94
CA GLU A 41 16.54 -5.48 -8.61
C GLU A 41 16.14 -5.60 -7.13
N VAL A 42 16.92 -5.02 -6.23
CA VAL A 42 16.65 -5.05 -4.79
C VAL A 42 15.41 -4.22 -4.47
N TYR A 43 15.30 -3.03 -5.04
CA TYR A 43 14.14 -2.17 -4.85
C TYR A 43 12.87 -2.89 -5.31
N GLU A 44 12.88 -3.44 -6.52
CA GLU A 44 11.72 -4.13 -7.07
C GLU A 44 11.32 -5.31 -6.19
N ALA A 45 12.29 -6.14 -5.77
CA ALA A 45 12.00 -7.30 -4.94
C ALA A 45 11.38 -6.90 -3.60
N ARG A 46 11.95 -5.91 -2.92
CA ARG A 46 11.44 -5.46 -1.63
C ARG A 46 10.01 -4.92 -1.75
N ILE A 47 9.75 -4.10 -2.77
CA ILE A 47 8.44 -3.48 -2.97
C ILE A 47 7.38 -4.52 -3.31
N LYS A 48 7.69 -5.46 -4.21
CA LYS A 48 6.72 -6.49 -4.62
C LYS A 48 6.35 -7.42 -3.48
N ILE A 49 7.34 -7.84 -2.70
CA ILE A 49 7.08 -8.69 -1.53
C ILE A 49 6.22 -7.94 -0.52
N HIS A 50 6.58 -6.69 -0.22
CA HIS A 50 5.82 -5.88 0.72
C HIS A 50 4.36 -5.73 0.28
N ARG A 51 4.13 -5.37 -0.99
CA ARG A 51 2.78 -5.13 -1.50
C ARG A 51 1.92 -6.39 -1.49
N SER A 52 2.52 -7.56 -1.72
CA SER A 52 1.78 -8.82 -1.76
C SER A 52 1.50 -9.41 -0.38
N GLU A 53 2.29 -9.07 0.62
CA GLU A 53 2.19 -9.69 1.95
C GLU A 53 1.61 -8.78 3.02
N TYR A 54 1.81 -7.47 2.91
CA TYR A 54 1.43 -6.54 3.97
C TYR A 54 -0.09 -6.44 4.11
N ILE A 55 -0.82 -6.33 3.00
CA ILE A 55 -2.28 -6.32 2.98
C ILE A 55 -2.75 -7.40 2.00
N THR A 56 -3.65 -8.25 2.46
CA THR A 56 -4.18 -9.36 1.68
C THR A 56 -5.70 -9.39 1.80
N GLU A 57 -6.33 -10.29 1.03
CA GLU A 57 -7.78 -10.46 1.12
C GLU A 57 -8.22 -10.82 2.54
N ARG A 58 -7.39 -11.58 3.27
CA ARG A 58 -7.70 -11.95 4.66
C ARG A 58 -7.85 -10.73 5.56
N ASP A 59 -7.05 -9.69 5.31
CA ASP A 59 -7.17 -8.44 6.06
C ASP A 59 -8.53 -7.79 5.85
N PHE A 60 -9.04 -7.84 4.62
CA PHE A 60 -10.37 -7.30 4.31
C PHE A 60 -11.47 -8.10 5.01
N VAL A 61 -11.34 -9.41 5.08
CA VAL A 61 -12.26 -10.26 5.84
C VAL A 61 -12.25 -9.85 7.32
N THR A 62 -11.06 -9.67 7.89
CA THR A 62 -10.91 -9.28 9.30
C THR A 62 -11.52 -7.91 9.57
N ILE A 63 -11.27 -6.94 8.68
CA ILE A 63 -11.83 -5.59 8.81
C ILE A 63 -13.36 -5.65 8.83
N LYS A 64 -13.95 -6.44 7.94
CA LYS A 64 -15.40 -6.59 7.90
C LYS A 64 -15.94 -7.25 9.17
N ARG A 65 -15.26 -8.27 9.68
CA ARG A 65 -15.64 -8.96 10.93
C ARG A 65 -15.57 -8.03 12.13
N MET A 66 -14.69 -7.04 12.11
CA MET A 66 -14.58 -6.05 13.18
C MET A 66 -15.71 -5.02 13.17
N GLY A 67 -16.62 -5.10 12.20
CA GLY A 67 -17.73 -4.16 12.10
C GLY A 67 -17.39 -2.87 11.38
N MET A 68 -16.25 -2.80 10.70
CA MET A 68 -15.89 -1.64 9.90
C MET A 68 -16.65 -1.65 8.59
N ASP A 69 -16.91 -0.47 8.03
CA ASP A 69 -17.64 -0.32 6.78
C ASP A 69 -16.81 0.32 5.66
N SER A 70 -15.62 0.81 5.98
CA SER A 70 -14.77 1.46 4.99
C SER A 70 -13.29 1.24 5.26
N VAL A 71 -12.49 1.42 4.19
CA VAL A 71 -11.03 1.42 4.28
C VAL A 71 -10.51 2.65 3.56
N ARG A 72 -9.44 3.24 4.08
CA ARG A 72 -8.74 4.36 3.46
C ARG A 72 -7.40 3.88 2.95
N ILE A 73 -7.14 4.10 1.67
CA ILE A 73 -5.91 3.64 1.03
C ILE A 73 -5.14 4.84 0.50
N PRO A 74 -4.03 5.22 1.14
CA PRO A 74 -3.13 6.22 0.57
C PRO A 74 -2.53 5.68 -0.74
N VAL A 75 -2.54 6.51 -1.78
CA VAL A 75 -2.14 6.12 -3.13
C VAL A 75 -1.00 7.03 -3.60
N PRO A 76 0.13 6.46 -4.05
CA PRO A 76 1.25 7.27 -4.50
C PRO A 76 0.98 7.87 -5.89
N TYR A 77 1.64 8.99 -6.18
CA TYR A 77 1.50 9.65 -7.48
C TYR A 77 1.99 8.79 -8.65
N PHE A 78 2.83 7.80 -8.39
CA PHE A 78 3.36 6.89 -9.42
C PHE A 78 2.55 5.60 -9.56
N ILE A 79 1.30 5.60 -9.13
CA ILE A 79 0.47 4.39 -9.07
C ILE A 79 0.34 3.65 -10.41
N PHE A 80 0.35 4.38 -11.52
CA PHE A 80 0.19 3.77 -12.85
C PHE A 80 1.50 3.24 -13.43
N GLY A 81 2.64 3.43 -12.77
CA GLY A 81 3.92 2.94 -13.24
C GLY A 81 4.55 3.77 -14.34
N ASP A 82 4.10 5.01 -14.53
CA ASP A 82 4.59 5.94 -15.55
C ASP A 82 5.66 6.91 -15.03
N ARG A 83 6.16 6.70 -13.82
CA ARG A 83 7.13 7.58 -13.16
C ARG A 83 8.38 6.80 -12.75
N LYS A 84 9.23 6.43 -13.69
CA LYS A 84 10.47 5.72 -13.37
C LYS A 84 11.36 6.57 -12.46
N PRO A 85 12.09 5.96 -11.51
CA PRO A 85 12.31 4.53 -11.31
C PRO A 85 11.24 3.84 -10.45
N PHE A 86 10.16 4.53 -10.09
CA PHE A 86 9.14 3.99 -9.22
C PHE A 86 8.33 2.89 -9.91
N ILE A 87 7.92 1.89 -9.13
CA ILE A 87 7.12 0.77 -9.62
C ILE A 87 5.65 1.03 -9.32
N GLY A 88 4.81 1.01 -10.34
CA GLY A 88 3.37 1.22 -10.20
C GLY A 88 2.71 0.14 -9.35
N CYS A 89 1.55 0.47 -8.82
CA CYS A 89 0.79 -0.42 -7.93
C CYS A 89 -0.71 -0.42 -8.23
N ILE A 90 -1.07 -0.12 -9.48
CA ILE A 90 -2.50 -0.10 -9.85
C ILE A 90 -3.14 -1.49 -9.72
N GLU A 91 -2.38 -2.56 -9.96
CA GLU A 91 -2.91 -3.91 -9.83
C GLU A 91 -3.28 -4.23 -8.39
N GLU A 92 -2.47 -3.80 -7.43
CA GLU A 92 -2.76 -3.98 -6.00
C GLU A 92 -4.01 -3.20 -5.60
N LEU A 93 -4.15 -1.98 -6.11
CA LEU A 93 -5.35 -1.18 -5.84
C LEU A 93 -6.60 -1.83 -6.44
N ASP A 94 -6.50 -2.35 -7.67
CA ASP A 94 -7.62 -3.07 -8.30
C ASP A 94 -8.04 -4.28 -7.48
N LYS A 95 -7.09 -5.04 -6.94
CA LYS A 95 -7.41 -6.15 -6.05
C LYS A 95 -8.16 -5.67 -4.82
N ALA A 96 -7.73 -4.55 -4.24
CA ALA A 96 -8.41 -3.98 -3.07
C ALA A 96 -9.86 -3.61 -3.40
N PHE A 97 -10.12 -3.00 -4.55
CA PHE A 97 -11.48 -2.70 -4.97
C PHE A 97 -12.32 -3.97 -5.14
N ASN A 98 -11.75 -5.02 -5.72
CA ASN A 98 -12.45 -6.30 -5.86
C ASN A 98 -12.78 -6.92 -4.49
N TRP A 99 -11.84 -6.89 -3.56
CA TRP A 99 -12.09 -7.40 -2.20
C TRP A 99 -13.13 -6.55 -1.48
N ALA A 100 -13.06 -5.23 -1.61
CA ALA A 100 -14.03 -4.34 -0.99
C ALA A 100 -15.44 -4.60 -1.50
N GLU A 101 -15.60 -4.78 -2.81
CA GLU A 101 -16.89 -5.13 -3.39
C GLU A 101 -17.41 -6.46 -2.84
N LYS A 102 -16.53 -7.46 -2.78
CA LYS A 102 -16.87 -8.79 -2.29
C LYS A 102 -17.36 -8.78 -0.84
N TYR A 103 -16.77 -7.95 0.00
CA TYR A 103 -17.08 -7.91 1.44
C TYR A 103 -17.92 -6.72 1.85
N GLY A 104 -18.39 -5.92 0.92
CA GLY A 104 -19.29 -4.81 1.22
C GLY A 104 -18.61 -3.65 1.94
N LEU A 105 -17.34 -3.37 1.61
CA LEU A 105 -16.60 -2.25 2.17
C LEU A 105 -16.49 -1.11 1.16
N THR A 106 -16.53 0.13 1.64
CA THR A 106 -16.29 1.32 0.82
C THR A 106 -14.82 1.68 0.87
N ILE A 107 -14.23 2.02 -0.28
CA ILE A 107 -12.84 2.47 -0.33
C ILE A 107 -12.78 3.98 -0.54
N PHE A 108 -11.99 4.64 0.30
CA PHE A 108 -11.60 6.03 0.11
C PHE A 108 -10.11 6.08 -0.23
N THR A 109 -9.77 6.67 -1.37
CA THR A 109 -8.37 6.82 -1.76
C THR A 109 -7.87 8.22 -1.42
N LEU A 110 -6.62 8.30 -0.98
CA LEU A 110 -5.95 9.55 -0.63
C LEU A 110 -4.67 9.63 -1.46
N TYR A 111 -4.61 10.60 -2.38
CA TYR A 111 -3.42 10.80 -3.20
C TYR A 111 -2.36 11.57 -2.44
N ARG A 112 -1.13 11.08 -2.55
CA ARG A 112 0.01 11.65 -1.84
C ARG A 112 1.19 11.88 -2.77
#